data_620e914e01a6c7c4e77d4e2b4e27ae95
#
_entry.id   620e914e01a6c7c4e77d4e2b4e27ae95
#
_cell.length_a   1.000
_cell.length_b   1.000
_cell.length_c   1.000
_cell.angle_alpha   90.00
_cell.angle_beta   90.00
_cell.angle_gamma   90.00
#
_symmetry.space_group_name_H-M   'P 1'
#
loop_
_entity.id
_entity.type
_entity.pdbx_description
1 polymer ?
#
loop_
_entity_poly.entity_id
_entity_poly.type
_entity_poly.pdbx_seq_one_letter_code
_entity_poly.pdbx_strand_id
1 'polypeptide(L)'
;MATGVLVAAALVIVVVVIAVPALLGLQRYVITGGSMTGTIAKGSVIYSRLTPVAQLREGDIITFAPPGYSSLVTHRIISITRGQDGRLVYRTKGDFNKVADPWRINLMQPTQARYVFKIPYLGYFLALLSIRQVRMLLIGFPAILIAISLLWSLWSKAGEDVRLQEAQSGIDGARGEA
;
A
#
# COMPACT_ATOMS: atom_id res chain seq x y z
N MET A 1 -5.34 -2.81 27.06
CA MET A 1 -5.08 -1.43 26.60
C MET A 1 -3.95 -1.40 25.52
N ALA A 2 -2.83 -2.08 25.70
CA ALA A 2 -1.72 -2.08 24.71
C ALA A 2 -2.12 -2.60 23.31
N THR A 3 -2.92 -3.67 23.22
CA THR A 3 -3.41 -4.23 21.94
C THR A 3 -4.27 -3.25 21.15
N GLY A 4 -5.14 -2.49 21.82
CA GLY A 4 -5.97 -1.47 21.16
C GLY A 4 -5.14 -0.33 20.54
N VAL A 5 -4.09 0.10 21.24
CA VAL A 5 -3.16 1.13 20.76
C VAL A 5 -2.39 0.64 19.53
N LEU A 6 -1.92 -0.61 19.52
CA LEU A 6 -1.22 -1.19 18.37
C LEU A 6 -2.13 -1.31 17.14
N VAL A 7 -3.37 -1.74 17.31
CA VAL A 7 -4.34 -1.82 16.21
C VAL A 7 -4.66 -0.43 15.66
N ALA A 8 -4.89 0.54 16.53
CA ALA A 8 -5.13 1.93 16.10
C ALA A 8 -3.93 2.50 15.34
N ALA A 9 -2.70 2.29 15.83
CA ALA A 9 -1.49 2.72 15.15
C ALA A 9 -1.34 2.07 13.77
N ALA A 10 -1.60 0.77 13.64
CA ALA A 10 -1.56 0.05 12.37
C ALA A 10 -2.59 0.61 11.38
N LEU A 11 -3.82 0.88 11.82
CA LEU A 11 -4.86 1.49 10.99
C LEU A 11 -4.47 2.88 10.50
N VAL A 12 -3.89 3.72 11.37
CA VAL A 12 -3.40 5.05 11.00
C VAL A 12 -2.30 4.93 9.93
N ILE A 13 -1.35 4.01 10.08
CA ILE A 13 -0.30 3.78 9.09
C ILE A 13 -0.90 3.38 7.73
N VAL A 14 -1.87 2.45 7.72
CA VAL A 14 -2.55 2.03 6.49
C VAL A 14 -3.27 3.20 5.83
N VAL A 15 -3.99 4.01 6.59
CA VAL A 15 -4.67 5.20 6.07
C VAL A 15 -3.67 6.20 5.49
N VAL A 16 -2.59 6.51 6.19
CA VAL A 16 -1.56 7.46 5.72
C VAL A 16 -0.88 6.95 4.45
N VAL A 17 -0.52 5.67 4.39
CA VAL A 17 0.22 5.10 3.26
C VAL A 17 -0.66 4.90 2.03
N ILE A 18 -1.95 4.60 2.18
CA ILE A 18 -2.85 4.25 1.07
C ILE A 18 -3.81 5.39 0.74
N ALA A 19 -4.52 5.93 1.73
CA ALA A 19 -5.59 6.88 1.50
C ALA A 19 -5.06 8.29 1.19
N VAL A 20 -4.07 8.78 1.94
CA VAL A 20 -3.54 10.13 1.73
C VAL A 20 -2.98 10.33 0.32
N PRO A 21 -2.12 9.45 -0.21
CA PRO A 21 -1.65 9.61 -1.59
C PRO A 21 -2.77 9.52 -2.64
N ALA A 22 -3.80 8.69 -2.41
CA ALA A 22 -4.95 8.59 -3.30
C ALA A 22 -5.77 9.88 -3.31
N LEU A 23 -6.01 10.49 -2.14
CA LEU A 23 -6.69 11.78 -2.01
C LEU A 23 -5.91 12.93 -2.68
N LEU A 24 -4.57 12.83 -2.70
CA LEU A 24 -3.69 13.77 -3.39
C LEU A 24 -3.59 13.50 -4.91
N GLY A 25 -4.38 12.56 -5.46
CA GLY A 25 -4.38 12.21 -6.87
C GLY A 25 -3.09 11.53 -7.35
N LEU A 26 -2.31 10.93 -6.43
CA LEU A 26 -1.08 10.24 -6.77
C LEU A 26 -1.38 8.82 -7.28
N GLN A 27 -0.77 8.47 -8.40
CA GLN A 27 -0.80 7.12 -8.94
C GLN A 27 0.28 6.26 -8.28
N ARG A 28 -0.01 4.97 -8.06
CA ARG A 28 0.90 4.02 -7.41
C ARG A 28 1.37 2.98 -8.41
N TYR A 29 2.68 2.70 -8.40
CA TYR A 29 3.27 1.63 -9.20
C TYR A 29 4.22 0.80 -8.34
N VAL A 30 4.18 -0.52 -8.52
CA VAL A 30 5.11 -1.46 -7.87
C VAL A 30 6.30 -1.69 -8.80
N ILE A 31 7.50 -1.48 -8.29
CA ILE A 31 8.72 -1.69 -9.06
C ILE A 31 9.14 -3.15 -8.95
N THR A 32 8.99 -3.87 -10.06
CA THR A 32 9.33 -5.30 -10.17
C THR A 32 10.70 -5.52 -10.84
N GLY A 33 11.21 -4.55 -11.58
CA GLY A 33 12.51 -4.59 -12.24
C GLY A 33 13.64 -4.01 -11.39
N GLY A 34 14.88 -4.28 -11.80
CA GLY A 34 16.10 -3.76 -11.17
C GLY A 34 16.75 -2.57 -11.89
N SER A 35 16.19 -2.12 -13.01
CA SER A 35 16.78 -1.07 -13.87
C SER A 35 16.94 0.30 -13.19
N MET A 36 16.23 0.54 -12.09
CA MET A 36 16.31 1.77 -11.29
C MET A 36 17.06 1.58 -9.96
N THR A 37 17.75 0.45 -9.79
CA THR A 37 18.54 0.17 -8.57
C THR A 37 19.56 1.29 -8.33
N GLY A 38 19.73 1.66 -7.07
CA GLY A 38 20.47 2.85 -6.65
C GLY A 38 19.52 4.01 -6.29
N THR A 39 18.61 4.35 -7.18
CA THR A 39 17.58 5.36 -6.89
C THR A 39 16.29 4.71 -6.37
N ILE A 40 15.78 3.66 -7.02
CA ILE A 40 14.55 2.96 -6.65
C ILE A 40 14.82 1.46 -6.64
N ALA A 41 14.80 0.86 -5.45
CA ALA A 41 15.03 -0.56 -5.29
C ALA A 41 13.82 -1.38 -5.79
N LYS A 42 14.09 -2.58 -6.33
CA LYS A 42 13.06 -3.59 -6.61
C LYS A 42 12.22 -3.85 -5.36
N GLY A 43 10.92 -4.04 -5.53
CA GLY A 43 9.98 -4.21 -4.41
C GLY A 43 9.51 -2.90 -3.77
N SER A 44 9.97 -1.74 -4.24
CA SER A 44 9.43 -0.44 -3.83
C SER A 44 8.05 -0.19 -4.44
N VAL A 45 7.21 0.54 -3.71
CA VAL A 45 6.04 1.23 -4.29
C VAL A 45 6.42 2.68 -4.53
N ILE A 46 6.27 3.15 -5.75
CA ILE A 46 6.45 4.55 -6.10
C ILE A 46 5.11 5.25 -6.20
N TYR A 47 5.10 6.52 -5.82
CA TYR A 47 3.99 7.43 -5.98
C TYR A 47 4.34 8.47 -7.01
N SER A 48 3.48 8.63 -8.01
CA SER A 48 3.69 9.50 -9.16
C SER A 48 2.52 10.45 -9.32
N ARG A 49 2.82 11.70 -9.71
CA ARG A 49 1.81 12.69 -10.06
C ARG A 49 1.65 12.78 -11.57
N LEU A 50 0.41 12.86 -12.03
CA LEU A 50 0.13 13.21 -13.43
C LEU A 50 0.58 14.65 -13.67
N THR A 51 1.62 14.80 -14.45
CA THR A 51 2.27 16.09 -14.76
C THR A 51 2.09 16.38 -16.25
N PRO A 52 1.69 17.60 -16.64
CA PRO A 52 1.64 17.98 -18.04
C PRO A 52 2.95 17.69 -18.75
N VAL A 53 2.90 17.06 -19.93
CA VAL A 53 4.09 16.65 -20.70
C VAL A 53 5.02 17.86 -20.97
N ALA A 54 4.46 19.04 -21.19
CA ALA A 54 5.21 20.28 -21.38
C ALA A 54 6.03 20.74 -20.16
N GLN A 55 5.74 20.21 -18.97
CA GLN A 55 6.45 20.53 -17.73
C GLN A 55 7.52 19.51 -17.37
N LEU A 56 7.63 18.42 -18.12
CA LEU A 56 8.66 17.41 -17.91
C LEU A 56 10.03 17.98 -18.25
N ARG A 57 11.04 17.58 -17.48
CA ARG A 57 12.42 18.02 -17.62
C ARG A 57 13.37 16.83 -17.68
N GLU A 58 14.55 17.06 -18.22
CA GLU A 58 15.66 16.12 -18.08
C GLU A 58 15.96 15.89 -16.60
N GLY A 59 16.20 14.62 -16.23
CA GLY A 59 16.34 14.20 -14.84
C GLY A 59 15.04 13.70 -14.20
N ASP A 60 13.85 14.04 -14.72
CA ASP A 60 12.58 13.50 -14.20
C ASP A 60 12.50 11.98 -14.41
N ILE A 61 11.98 11.28 -13.41
CA ILE A 61 11.68 9.85 -13.53
C ILE A 61 10.20 9.72 -13.89
N ILE A 62 9.91 9.01 -14.97
CA ILE A 62 8.56 8.81 -15.50
C ILE A 62 8.22 7.33 -15.61
N THR A 63 6.92 7.01 -15.47
CA THR A 63 6.39 5.66 -15.71
C THR A 63 5.55 5.70 -16.97
N PHE A 64 5.92 4.91 -17.97
CA PHE A 64 5.31 4.90 -19.31
C PHE A 64 5.28 3.49 -19.89
N ALA A 65 4.50 3.29 -20.95
CA ALA A 65 4.53 2.08 -21.77
C ALA A 65 5.46 2.32 -22.96
N PRO A 66 6.57 1.58 -23.09
CA PRO A 66 7.46 1.70 -24.25
C PRO A 66 6.77 1.20 -25.52
N PRO A 67 7.13 1.74 -26.70
CA PRO A 67 6.59 1.27 -27.97
C PRO A 67 6.82 -0.24 -28.15
N GLY A 68 5.75 -0.98 -28.48
CA GLY A 68 5.80 -2.44 -28.66
C GLY A 68 5.78 -3.28 -27.39
N TYR A 69 5.65 -2.66 -26.20
CA TYR A 69 5.55 -3.36 -24.92
C TYR A 69 4.21 -3.10 -24.24
N SER A 70 3.63 -4.13 -23.64
CA SER A 70 2.40 -4.03 -22.83
C SER A 70 2.67 -3.68 -21.37
N SER A 71 3.91 -3.84 -20.91
CA SER A 71 4.30 -3.58 -19.52
C SER A 71 4.79 -2.15 -19.34
N LEU A 72 4.47 -1.57 -18.18
CA LEU A 72 4.96 -0.26 -17.81
C LEU A 72 6.44 -0.31 -17.39
N VAL A 73 7.19 0.70 -17.79
CA VAL A 73 8.59 0.91 -17.44
C VAL A 73 8.73 2.23 -16.69
N THR A 74 9.57 2.25 -15.67
CA THR A 74 9.89 3.46 -14.90
C THR A 74 11.37 3.77 -15.10
N HIS A 75 11.68 4.84 -15.84
CA HIS A 75 13.05 5.24 -16.16
C HIS A 75 13.21 6.76 -16.07
N ARG A 76 14.45 7.21 -16.05
CA ARG A 76 14.81 8.64 -16.02
C ARG A 76 14.90 9.21 -17.43
N ILE A 77 14.37 10.39 -17.62
CA ILE A 77 14.56 11.19 -18.84
C ILE A 77 16.02 11.68 -18.86
N ILE A 78 16.76 11.30 -19.89
CA ILE A 78 18.17 11.72 -20.08
C ILE A 78 18.33 12.79 -21.16
N SER A 79 17.38 12.91 -22.09
CA SER A 79 17.32 14.03 -23.03
C SER A 79 15.92 14.25 -23.55
N ILE A 80 15.63 15.52 -23.87
CA ILE A 80 14.40 15.96 -24.52
C ILE A 80 14.81 16.71 -25.78
N THR A 81 14.40 16.25 -26.95
CA THR A 81 14.69 16.87 -28.23
C THR A 81 13.39 17.16 -28.97
N ARG A 82 13.44 18.07 -29.92
CA ARG A 82 12.31 18.36 -30.80
C ARG A 82 12.47 17.56 -32.10
N GLY A 83 11.49 16.74 -32.43
CA GLY A 83 11.43 16.02 -33.67
C GLY A 83 11.18 16.93 -34.87
N GLN A 84 11.31 16.39 -36.09
CA GLN A 84 11.05 17.13 -37.33
C GLN A 84 9.59 17.56 -37.47
N ASP A 85 8.68 16.85 -36.81
CA ASP A 85 7.25 17.12 -36.72
C ASP A 85 6.90 18.16 -35.62
N GLY A 86 7.92 18.76 -34.99
CA GLY A 86 7.77 19.73 -33.92
C GLY A 86 7.41 19.14 -32.56
N ARG A 87 7.18 17.83 -32.46
CA ARG A 87 6.83 17.13 -31.19
C ARG A 87 8.08 16.89 -30.36
N LEU A 88 7.86 16.79 -29.02
CA LEU A 88 8.93 16.43 -28.10
C LEU A 88 9.20 14.92 -28.14
N VAL A 89 10.46 14.59 -28.28
CA VAL A 89 10.99 13.23 -28.29
C VAL A 89 11.82 13.03 -27.04
N TYR A 90 11.46 12.06 -26.23
CA TYR A 90 12.11 11.75 -24.96
C TYR A 90 13.02 10.54 -25.13
N ARG A 91 14.23 10.62 -24.61
CA ARG A 91 15.10 9.47 -24.40
C ARG A 91 15.19 9.19 -22.91
N THR A 92 15.11 7.92 -22.56
CA THR A 92 15.12 7.47 -21.18
C THR A 92 16.23 6.47 -20.92
N LYS A 93 16.54 6.28 -19.66
CA LYS A 93 17.51 5.30 -19.20
C LYS A 93 17.18 4.88 -17.78
N GLY A 94 17.27 3.59 -17.49
CA GLY A 94 17.27 3.09 -16.11
C GLY A 94 18.56 3.49 -15.42
N ASP A 95 18.48 3.94 -14.18
CA ASP A 95 19.65 4.45 -13.43
C ASP A 95 20.75 3.41 -13.27
N PHE A 96 20.40 2.13 -13.22
CA PHE A 96 21.35 1.01 -13.14
C PHE A 96 21.83 0.53 -14.51
N ASN A 97 21.18 0.90 -15.61
CA ASN A 97 21.53 0.44 -16.93
C ASN A 97 22.82 1.13 -17.42
N LYS A 98 23.67 0.41 -18.13
CA LYS A 98 24.90 0.98 -18.74
C LYS A 98 24.59 1.87 -19.92
N VAL A 99 23.56 1.52 -20.70
CA VAL A 99 23.18 2.20 -21.95
C VAL A 99 21.77 2.79 -21.83
N ALA A 100 21.51 3.81 -22.65
CA ALA A 100 20.18 4.39 -22.80
C ALA A 100 19.21 3.37 -23.41
N ASP A 101 17.93 3.57 -23.17
CA ASP A 101 16.89 2.73 -23.75
C ASP A 101 16.91 2.83 -25.28
N PRO A 102 16.59 1.74 -26.00
CA PRO A 102 16.67 1.72 -27.47
C PRO A 102 15.55 2.53 -28.15
N TRP A 103 14.47 2.81 -27.42
CA TRP A 103 13.31 3.52 -27.95
C TRP A 103 13.44 5.03 -27.82
N ARG A 104 12.74 5.71 -28.71
CA ARG A 104 12.45 7.15 -28.62
C ARG A 104 10.97 7.30 -28.36
N ILE A 105 10.60 8.05 -27.34
CA ILE A 105 9.23 8.13 -26.84
C ILE A 105 8.62 9.46 -27.26
N ASN A 106 7.49 9.38 -27.97
CA ASN A 106 6.61 10.51 -28.21
C ASN A 106 5.42 10.36 -27.28
N LEU A 107 5.34 11.19 -26.24
CA LEU A 107 4.24 11.17 -25.30
C LEU A 107 3.00 11.79 -25.96
N MET A 108 2.06 10.96 -26.38
CA MET A 108 0.85 11.40 -27.07
C MET A 108 -0.23 11.91 -26.09
N GLN A 109 -0.13 11.54 -24.84
CA GLN A 109 -1.07 11.95 -23.80
C GLN A 109 -0.72 13.34 -23.25
N PRO A 110 -1.69 14.15 -22.80
CA PRO A 110 -1.43 15.49 -22.28
C PRO A 110 -0.64 15.47 -20.96
N THR A 111 -0.73 14.37 -20.20
CA THR A 111 -0.06 14.22 -18.90
C THR A 111 0.68 12.89 -18.82
N GLN A 112 1.74 12.87 -18.01
CA GLN A 112 2.59 11.71 -17.78
C GLN A 112 2.81 11.51 -16.28
N ALA A 113 2.85 10.25 -15.84
CA ALA A 113 3.15 9.90 -14.46
C ALA A 113 4.62 10.21 -14.14
N ARG A 114 4.85 11.29 -13.37
CA ARG A 114 6.16 11.71 -12.88
C ARG A 114 6.33 11.27 -11.44
N TYR A 115 7.42 10.61 -11.14
CA TYR A 115 7.80 10.17 -9.79
C TYR A 115 7.85 11.34 -8.81
N VAL A 116 7.33 11.11 -7.60
CA VAL A 116 7.37 12.07 -6.48
C VAL A 116 8.17 11.48 -5.32
N PHE A 117 7.76 10.31 -4.82
CA PHE A 117 8.45 9.61 -3.74
C PHE A 117 8.23 8.10 -3.82
N LYS A 118 8.99 7.36 -3.02
CA LYS A 118 8.90 5.89 -2.93
C LYS A 118 8.76 5.45 -1.48
N ILE A 119 8.15 4.28 -1.28
CA ILE A 119 8.22 3.53 -0.04
C ILE A 119 8.94 2.21 -0.38
N PRO A 120 10.17 2.03 0.12
CA PRO A 120 10.95 0.83 -0.17
C PRO A 120 10.28 -0.39 0.46
N TYR A 121 10.43 -1.56 -0.18
CA TYR A 121 9.95 -2.87 0.27
C TYR A 121 8.43 -3.03 0.43
N LEU A 122 7.64 -1.96 0.37
CA LEU A 122 6.18 -2.01 0.51
C LEU A 122 5.53 -2.92 -0.56
N GLY A 123 6.11 -2.97 -1.77
CA GLY A 123 5.64 -3.86 -2.83
C GLY A 123 5.75 -5.35 -2.47
N TYR A 124 6.80 -5.77 -1.76
CA TYR A 124 6.91 -7.14 -1.27
C TYR A 124 5.85 -7.46 -0.24
N PHE A 125 5.59 -6.54 0.69
CA PHE A 125 4.52 -6.70 1.67
C PHE A 125 3.15 -6.81 1.00
N LEU A 126 2.85 -5.97 0.02
CA LEU A 126 1.60 -6.04 -0.75
C LEU A 126 1.50 -7.34 -1.54
N ALA A 127 2.61 -7.83 -2.13
CA ALA A 127 2.66 -9.11 -2.82
C ALA A 127 2.38 -10.28 -1.87
N LEU A 128 2.93 -10.26 -0.65
CA LEU A 128 2.62 -11.26 0.37
C LEU A 128 1.14 -11.27 0.75
N LEU A 129 0.53 -10.09 0.94
CA LEU A 129 -0.89 -9.96 1.22
C LEU A 129 -1.80 -10.39 0.05
N SER A 130 -1.27 -10.45 -1.17
CA SER A 130 -2.01 -10.94 -2.35
C SER A 130 -2.14 -12.48 -2.33
N ILE A 131 -1.27 -13.17 -1.61
CA ILE A 131 -1.33 -14.63 -1.43
C ILE A 131 -2.48 -14.95 -0.47
N ARG A 132 -3.48 -15.72 -0.96
CA ARG A 132 -4.70 -16.04 -0.20
C ARG A 132 -4.40 -16.66 1.18
N GLN A 133 -3.46 -17.60 1.24
CA GLN A 133 -3.08 -18.28 2.47
C GLN A 133 -2.47 -17.33 3.49
N VAL A 134 -1.56 -16.46 3.04
CA VAL A 134 -0.92 -15.44 3.89
C VAL A 134 -1.96 -14.45 4.43
N ARG A 135 -2.86 -14.00 3.58
CA ARG A 135 -3.94 -13.09 3.97
C ARG A 135 -4.90 -13.74 4.99
N MET A 136 -5.29 -15.01 4.78
CA MET A 136 -6.12 -15.72 5.74
C MET A 136 -5.43 -15.91 7.08
N LEU A 137 -4.12 -16.14 7.09
CA LEU A 137 -3.35 -16.31 8.31
C LEU A 137 -3.12 -14.98 9.04
N LEU A 138 -2.76 -13.92 8.32
CA LEU A 138 -2.49 -12.61 8.92
C LEU A 138 -3.73 -11.85 9.38
N ILE A 139 -4.87 -12.05 8.73
CA ILE A 139 -6.12 -11.35 9.05
C ILE A 139 -7.08 -12.28 9.78
N GLY A 140 -7.25 -13.53 9.31
CA GLY A 140 -8.21 -14.48 9.84
C GLY A 140 -7.81 -14.97 11.23
N PHE A 141 -6.56 -15.35 11.45
CA PHE A 141 -6.11 -15.86 12.74
C PHE A 141 -6.26 -14.86 13.90
N PRO A 142 -5.81 -13.60 13.79
CA PRO A 142 -6.08 -12.59 14.82
C PRO A 142 -7.57 -12.32 15.02
N ALA A 143 -8.37 -12.28 13.95
CA ALA A 143 -9.81 -12.07 14.04
C ALA A 143 -10.50 -13.21 14.84
N ILE A 144 -10.11 -14.47 14.61
CA ILE A 144 -10.60 -15.62 15.37
C ILE A 144 -10.20 -15.52 16.83
N LEU A 145 -8.95 -15.15 17.13
CA LEU A 145 -8.50 -14.99 18.52
C LEU A 145 -9.29 -13.90 19.26
N ILE A 146 -9.57 -12.78 18.58
CA ILE A 146 -10.41 -11.70 19.14
C ILE A 146 -11.83 -12.21 19.39
N ALA A 147 -12.42 -12.91 18.44
CA ALA A 147 -13.77 -13.47 18.58
C ALA A 147 -13.85 -14.47 19.75
N ILE A 148 -12.88 -15.38 19.87
CA ILE A 148 -12.79 -16.32 20.99
C ILE A 148 -12.65 -15.57 22.32
N SER A 149 -11.78 -14.55 22.37
CA SER A 149 -11.57 -13.73 23.57
C SER A 149 -12.85 -13.01 24.01
N LEU A 150 -13.61 -12.47 23.07
CA LEU A 150 -14.89 -11.81 23.35
C LEU A 150 -15.94 -12.82 23.85
N LEU A 151 -16.06 -13.98 23.20
CA LEU A 151 -16.97 -15.03 23.62
C LEU A 151 -16.66 -15.53 25.05
N TRP A 152 -15.37 -15.75 25.33
CA TRP A 152 -14.92 -16.11 26.67
C TRP A 152 -15.26 -15.07 27.72
N SER A 153 -15.04 -13.78 27.39
CA SER A 153 -15.39 -12.66 28.28
C SER A 153 -16.90 -12.58 28.56
N LEU A 154 -17.73 -12.82 27.55
CA LEU A 154 -19.18 -12.85 27.72
C LEU A 154 -19.63 -14.03 28.58
N TRP A 155 -19.05 -15.21 28.33
CA TRP A 155 -19.39 -16.42 29.07
C TRP A 155 -18.98 -16.35 30.55
N SER A 156 -17.79 -15.80 30.84
CA SER A 156 -17.33 -15.59 32.22
C SER A 156 -18.23 -14.64 32.99
N LYS A 157 -18.72 -13.56 32.36
CA LYS A 157 -19.67 -12.61 32.99
C LYS A 157 -21.03 -13.25 33.24
N ALA A 158 -21.57 -13.99 32.27
CA ALA A 158 -22.84 -14.69 32.43
C ALA A 158 -22.83 -15.71 33.58
N GLY A 159 -21.69 -16.40 33.78
CA GLY A 159 -21.53 -17.32 34.92
C GLY A 159 -21.44 -16.64 36.28
N GLU A 160 -20.95 -15.39 36.35
CA GLU A 160 -20.90 -14.59 37.57
C GLU A 160 -22.28 -14.07 37.99
N ASP A 161 -23.07 -13.62 37.01
CA ASP A 161 -24.43 -13.13 37.23
C ASP A 161 -25.36 -14.24 37.75
N VAL A 162 -25.26 -15.49 37.23
CA VAL A 162 -26.04 -16.64 37.71
C VAL A 162 -25.68 -16.98 39.15
N ARG A 163 -24.39 -17.00 39.51
CA ARG A 163 -23.95 -17.30 40.89
C ARG A 163 -24.44 -16.24 41.90
N LEU A 164 -24.45 -14.98 41.50
CA LEU A 164 -24.96 -13.89 42.35
C LEU A 164 -26.46 -14.01 42.57
N GLN A 165 -27.23 -14.40 41.55
CA GLN A 165 -28.68 -14.65 41.69
C GLN A 165 -28.99 -15.84 42.58
N GLU A 166 -28.24 -16.96 42.44
CA GLU A 166 -28.39 -18.13 43.32
C GLU A 166 -28.05 -17.79 44.78
N ALA A 167 -26.99 -17.04 45.03
CA ALA A 167 -26.62 -16.59 46.36
C ALA A 167 -27.69 -15.68 46.99
N GLN A 168 -28.25 -14.79 46.19
CA GLN A 168 -29.31 -13.88 46.64
C GLN A 168 -30.60 -14.61 46.96
N SER A 169 -31.03 -15.56 46.12
CA SER A 169 -32.24 -16.37 46.38
C SER A 169 -32.11 -17.29 47.60
N GLY A 170 -30.90 -17.80 47.88
CA GLY A 170 -30.63 -18.58 49.10
C GLY A 170 -30.75 -17.76 50.39
N ILE A 171 -30.35 -16.50 50.37
CA ILE A 171 -30.47 -15.58 51.52
C ILE A 171 -31.92 -15.20 51.77
N ASP A 172 -32.70 -14.93 50.71
CA ASP A 172 -34.10 -14.57 50.82
C ASP A 172 -34.96 -15.75 51.28
N GLY A 173 -34.65 -16.98 50.85
CA GLY A 173 -35.29 -18.20 51.35
C GLY A 173 -35.08 -18.41 52.87
N ALA A 174 -33.85 -18.21 53.35
CA ALA A 174 -33.52 -18.36 54.77
C ALA A 174 -34.15 -17.27 55.69
N ARG A 175 -34.48 -16.10 55.11
CA ARG A 175 -35.18 -15.01 55.84
C ARG A 175 -36.68 -15.21 55.93
N GLY A 176 -37.29 -15.98 55.07
CA GLY A 176 -38.72 -16.27 55.03
C GLY A 176 -39.19 -17.37 56.04
N GLU A 177 -38.25 -18.17 56.53
CA GLU A 177 -38.53 -19.27 57.49
C GLU A 177 -38.26 -18.93 58.96
N ALA A 178 -37.84 -17.72 59.25
CA ALA A 178 -37.62 -17.21 60.65
C ALA A 178 -38.73 -16.26 61.07
#